data_cce19cbf4cdac144788269048b094857
#
_entry.id   cce19cbf4cdac144788269048b094857
#
_cell.length_a   1.000
_cell.length_b   1.000
_cell.length_c   1.000
_cell.angle_alpha   90.00
_cell.angle_beta   90.00
_cell.angle_gamma   90.00
#
_symmetry.space_group_name_H-M   'P 1'
#
loop_
_entity.id
_entity.type
_entity.pdbx_description
1 polymer ?
#
loop_
_entity_poly.entity_id
_entity_poly.type
_entity_poly.pdbx_seq_one_letter_code
_entity_poly.pdbx_strand_id
1 'polypeptide(L)'
;MKPITAIILGAGQRGANVYGGYALNFPNELKIVGVAEPREDRRAAFAKAHHIAADKCFASWEAALAQDQFADCVFVCTQDRMHFAPVTQALEKGYDVLCEKPMSYDRAELIAMGEKARQTGHVLSICHVLRYSPFFVKLKELIDSGTIGQLVSIQHIESVGYWHMAHSFVRGNWSRSEDSCPMILAKCCHDTDILTWLVGSPCREVSSFGSLAHFNSVHKPDGA
;
A
#
# COMPACT_ATOMS: atom_id res chain seq x y z
N MET A 1 2.06 26.31 6.84
CA MET A 1 0.85 25.49 7.07
C MET A 1 1.09 24.63 8.31
N LYS A 2 0.07 24.25 9.04
CA LYS A 2 0.19 23.28 10.14
C LYS A 2 0.46 21.88 9.49
N PRO A 3 1.40 21.08 10.01
CA PRO A 3 1.62 19.74 9.47
C PRO A 3 0.37 18.88 9.61
N ILE A 4 0.15 17.99 8.65
CA ILE A 4 -0.87 16.94 8.72
C ILE A 4 -0.47 15.97 9.82
N THR A 5 -1.42 15.58 10.67
CA THR A 5 -1.19 14.59 11.72
C THR A 5 -1.69 13.21 11.30
N ALA A 6 -0.87 12.16 11.55
CA ALA A 6 -1.22 10.79 11.15
C ALA A 6 -1.02 9.78 12.27
N ILE A 7 -1.82 8.71 12.22
CA ILE A 7 -1.64 7.48 12.98
C ILE A 7 -1.08 6.41 12.03
N ILE A 8 -0.04 5.69 12.44
CA ILE A 8 0.50 4.54 11.70
C ILE A 8 -0.11 3.25 12.26
N LEU A 9 -0.81 2.48 11.43
CA LEU A 9 -1.25 1.12 11.74
C LEU A 9 -0.31 0.13 11.05
N GLY A 10 0.60 -0.46 11.82
CA GLY A 10 1.68 -1.32 11.35
C GLY A 10 3.01 -0.57 11.16
N ALA A 11 3.89 -0.61 12.17
CA ALA A 11 5.23 -0.01 12.14
C ALA A 11 6.28 -0.97 11.56
N GLY A 12 5.93 -1.67 10.48
CA GLY A 12 6.84 -2.47 9.66
C GLY A 12 7.70 -1.61 8.72
N GLN A 13 8.28 -2.23 7.69
CA GLN A 13 9.16 -1.53 6.76
C GLN A 13 8.46 -0.32 6.09
N ARG A 14 7.19 -0.47 5.70
CA ARG A 14 6.46 0.64 5.05
C ARG A 14 6.11 1.73 6.05
N GLY A 15 5.44 1.37 7.15
CA GLY A 15 5.02 2.33 8.17
C GLY A 15 6.20 3.05 8.81
N ALA A 16 7.23 2.33 9.25
CA ALA A 16 8.35 2.93 9.96
C ALA A 16 9.37 3.60 9.02
N ASN A 17 9.86 2.87 7.99
CA ASN A 17 11.00 3.38 7.22
C ASN A 17 10.58 4.33 6.11
N VAL A 18 9.39 4.15 5.51
CA VAL A 18 8.94 5.02 4.42
C VAL A 18 8.16 6.19 4.98
N TYR A 19 6.99 5.96 5.56
CA TYR A 19 6.13 7.06 6.04
C TYR A 19 6.66 7.73 7.31
N GLY A 20 7.14 6.91 8.27
CA GLY A 20 7.82 7.43 9.45
C GLY A 20 9.09 8.18 9.07
N GLY A 21 9.93 7.60 8.18
CA GLY A 21 11.12 8.28 7.67
C GLY A 21 10.80 9.61 6.97
N TYR A 22 9.71 9.65 6.18
CA TYR A 22 9.25 10.91 5.58
C TYR A 22 8.90 11.95 6.64
N ALA A 23 8.11 11.58 7.64
CA ALA A 23 7.71 12.48 8.70
C ALA A 23 8.90 13.05 9.50
N LEU A 24 9.96 12.25 9.71
CA LEU A 24 11.19 12.72 10.36
C LEU A 24 11.98 13.69 9.49
N ASN A 25 12.00 13.49 8.17
CA ASN A 25 12.70 14.36 7.24
C ASN A 25 11.94 15.65 6.90
N PHE A 26 10.61 15.60 6.97
CA PHE A 26 9.71 16.73 6.63
C PHE A 26 8.69 17.02 7.75
N PRO A 27 9.16 17.38 8.98
CA PRO A 27 8.28 17.53 10.15
C PRO A 27 7.29 18.68 10.05
N ASN A 28 7.50 19.59 9.12
CA ASN A 28 6.58 20.69 8.83
C ASN A 28 5.42 20.30 7.88
N GLU A 29 5.51 19.12 7.27
CA GLU A 29 4.49 18.59 6.35
C GLU A 29 3.67 17.49 7.00
N LEU A 30 4.35 16.52 7.67
CA LEU A 30 3.72 15.34 8.28
C LEU A 30 4.26 15.13 9.71
N LYS A 31 3.34 14.88 10.63
CA LYS A 31 3.68 14.53 12.02
C LYS A 31 2.95 13.24 12.42
N ILE A 32 3.70 12.22 12.83
CA ILE A 32 3.09 11.01 13.38
C ILE A 32 2.77 11.24 14.87
N VAL A 33 1.50 11.06 15.23
CA VAL A 33 0.98 11.33 16.58
C VAL A 33 0.44 10.08 17.28
N GLY A 34 0.39 8.95 16.59
CA GLY A 34 -0.02 7.66 17.16
C GLY A 34 0.54 6.48 16.37
N VAL A 35 0.68 5.34 17.03
CA VAL A 35 1.15 4.10 16.43
C VAL A 35 0.40 2.90 16.99
N ALA A 36 0.00 1.98 16.09
CA ALA A 36 -0.47 0.65 16.44
C ALA A 36 0.45 -0.40 15.82
N GLU A 37 1.12 -1.18 16.66
CA GLU A 37 2.06 -2.23 16.24
C GLU A 37 2.06 -3.33 17.30
N PRO A 38 1.76 -4.59 16.94
CA PRO A 38 1.70 -5.70 17.90
C PRO A 38 3.05 -5.96 18.59
N ARG A 39 4.14 -5.83 17.85
CA ARG A 39 5.48 -6.06 18.39
C ARG A 39 5.92 -4.89 19.25
N GLU A 40 6.12 -5.18 20.54
CA GLU A 40 6.49 -4.16 21.53
C GLU A 40 7.82 -3.47 21.21
N ASP A 41 8.83 -4.24 20.78
CA ASP A 41 10.14 -3.72 20.39
C ASP A 41 10.04 -2.68 19.27
N ARG A 42 9.26 -2.97 18.21
CA ARG A 42 9.03 -2.06 17.09
C ARG A 42 8.20 -0.84 17.50
N ARG A 43 7.13 -1.09 18.26
CA ARG A 43 6.25 -0.03 18.76
C ARG A 43 7.02 0.98 19.62
N ALA A 44 7.83 0.50 20.56
CA ALA A 44 8.63 1.33 21.45
C ALA A 44 9.70 2.13 20.68
N ALA A 45 10.43 1.48 19.76
CA ALA A 45 11.43 2.14 18.93
C ALA A 45 10.81 3.24 18.06
N PHE A 46 9.66 2.96 17.43
CA PHE A 46 8.94 3.92 16.59
C PHE A 46 8.40 5.09 17.41
N ALA A 47 7.75 4.81 18.54
CA ALA A 47 7.22 5.83 19.45
C ALA A 47 8.31 6.77 19.94
N LYS A 48 9.48 6.23 20.30
CA LYS A 48 10.65 7.02 20.72
C LYS A 48 11.14 7.95 19.59
N ALA A 49 11.26 7.42 18.37
CA ALA A 49 11.75 8.19 17.22
C ALA A 49 10.84 9.37 16.86
N HIS A 50 9.52 9.19 17.00
CA HIS A 50 8.53 10.20 16.66
C HIS A 50 7.99 10.99 17.85
N HIS A 51 8.54 10.78 19.06
CA HIS A 51 8.09 11.41 20.30
C HIS A 51 6.58 11.24 20.57
N ILE A 52 6.06 10.02 20.29
CA ILE A 52 4.65 9.70 20.51
C ILE A 52 4.40 9.48 22.00
N ALA A 53 3.34 10.11 22.54
CA ALA A 53 2.93 9.93 23.92
C ALA A 53 2.50 8.48 24.20
N ALA A 54 2.76 7.99 25.42
CA ALA A 54 2.53 6.59 25.77
C ALA A 54 1.06 6.15 25.61
N ASP A 55 0.12 7.05 25.86
CA ASP A 55 -1.32 6.83 25.70
C ASP A 55 -1.77 6.79 24.21
N LYS A 56 -0.88 7.08 23.27
CA LYS A 56 -1.07 6.99 21.82
C LYS A 56 -0.29 5.84 21.17
N CYS A 57 0.20 4.90 21.98
CA CYS A 57 0.92 3.71 21.55
C CYS A 57 0.06 2.47 21.81
N PHE A 58 -0.39 1.80 20.76
CA PHE A 58 -1.36 0.71 20.84
C PHE A 58 -0.77 -0.61 20.35
N ALA A 59 -1.19 -1.72 20.98
CA ALA A 59 -0.77 -3.06 20.57
C ALA A 59 -1.51 -3.56 19.33
N SER A 60 -2.68 -2.98 19.02
CA SER A 60 -3.48 -3.36 17.86
C SER A 60 -4.14 -2.12 17.23
N TRP A 61 -4.51 -2.24 15.96
CA TRP A 61 -5.21 -1.18 15.24
C TRP A 61 -6.62 -0.94 15.82
N GLU A 62 -7.27 -2.01 16.32
CA GLU A 62 -8.58 -1.91 16.99
C GLU A 62 -8.50 -0.99 18.21
N ALA A 63 -7.46 -1.17 19.03
CA ALA A 63 -7.27 -0.33 20.22
C ALA A 63 -7.02 1.14 19.85
N ALA A 64 -6.30 1.39 18.75
CA ALA A 64 -6.07 2.75 18.27
C ALA A 64 -7.37 3.39 17.74
N LEU A 65 -8.13 2.65 16.93
CA LEU A 65 -9.39 3.13 16.37
C LEU A 65 -10.57 3.06 17.36
N ALA A 66 -10.42 2.47 18.53
CA ALA A 66 -11.40 2.59 19.61
C ALA A 66 -11.39 3.98 20.28
N GLN A 67 -10.29 4.72 20.15
CA GLN A 67 -10.16 6.08 20.68
C GLN A 67 -11.03 7.08 19.89
N ASP A 68 -11.33 8.23 20.50
CA ASP A 68 -11.84 9.37 19.74
C ASP A 68 -10.81 9.84 18.72
N GLN A 69 -11.28 10.49 17.66
CA GLN A 69 -10.40 11.01 16.62
C GLN A 69 -9.36 11.99 17.19
N PHE A 70 -8.07 11.72 16.96
CA PHE A 70 -6.96 12.52 17.49
C PHE A 70 -5.89 12.86 16.44
N ALA A 71 -6.15 12.54 15.18
CA ALA A 71 -5.29 12.89 14.04
C ALA A 71 -6.14 13.26 12.81
N ASP A 72 -5.51 13.81 11.80
CA ASP A 72 -6.18 14.14 10.53
C ASP A 72 -6.38 12.90 9.68
N CYS A 73 -5.41 11.98 9.69
CA CYS A 73 -5.47 10.77 8.85
C CYS A 73 -4.87 9.52 9.51
N VAL A 74 -5.15 8.38 8.89
CA VAL A 74 -4.64 7.05 9.26
C VAL A 74 -3.89 6.44 8.09
N PHE A 75 -2.68 5.94 8.32
CA PHE A 75 -1.90 5.17 7.34
C PHE A 75 -2.00 3.68 7.68
N VAL A 76 -2.69 2.92 6.85
CA VAL A 76 -2.87 1.48 7.00
C VAL A 76 -1.72 0.76 6.31
N CYS A 77 -0.77 0.28 7.11
CA CYS A 77 0.45 -0.40 6.69
C CYS A 77 0.52 -1.84 7.24
N THR A 78 -0.64 -2.44 7.50
CA THR A 78 -0.81 -3.80 7.98
C THR A 78 -0.49 -4.82 6.88
N GLN A 79 -0.67 -6.11 7.16
CA GLN A 79 -0.54 -7.17 6.14
C GLN A 79 -1.71 -7.08 5.14
N ASP A 80 -1.49 -7.55 3.91
CA ASP A 80 -2.40 -7.41 2.78
C ASP A 80 -3.87 -7.79 3.07
N ARG A 81 -4.08 -8.87 3.85
CA ARG A 81 -5.42 -9.33 4.25
C ARG A 81 -6.08 -8.54 5.38
N MET A 82 -5.34 -7.61 5.96
CA MET A 82 -5.80 -6.85 7.12
C MET A 82 -6.12 -5.38 6.75
N HIS A 83 -6.29 -5.04 5.48
CA HIS A 83 -6.54 -3.65 5.07
C HIS A 83 -8.01 -3.24 5.23
N PHE A 84 -8.94 -4.13 4.92
CA PHE A 84 -10.37 -3.81 4.82
C PHE A 84 -10.95 -3.22 6.11
N ALA A 85 -10.82 -3.94 7.22
CA ALA A 85 -11.43 -3.55 8.48
C ALA A 85 -10.90 -2.21 9.03
N PRO A 86 -9.57 -1.99 9.16
CA PRO A 86 -9.06 -0.71 9.65
C PRO A 86 -9.35 0.46 8.70
N VAL A 87 -9.37 0.24 7.37
CA VAL A 87 -9.73 1.30 6.42
C VAL A 87 -11.18 1.73 6.60
N THR A 88 -12.12 0.78 6.62
CA THR A 88 -13.54 1.10 6.75
C THR A 88 -13.86 1.73 8.09
N GLN A 89 -13.28 1.23 9.17
CA GLN A 89 -13.47 1.81 10.50
C GLN A 89 -12.84 3.21 10.64
N ALA A 90 -11.67 3.45 10.06
CA ALA A 90 -11.05 4.78 10.08
C ALA A 90 -11.89 5.81 9.33
N LEU A 91 -12.39 5.45 8.14
CA LEU A 91 -13.30 6.32 7.37
C LEU A 91 -14.60 6.63 8.14
N GLU A 92 -15.19 5.64 8.81
CA GLU A 92 -16.40 5.83 9.65
C GLU A 92 -16.14 6.77 10.84
N LYS A 93 -14.90 6.78 11.34
CA LYS A 93 -14.50 7.66 12.45
C LYS A 93 -14.09 9.06 12.01
N GLY A 94 -14.16 9.37 10.73
CA GLY A 94 -13.87 10.70 10.22
C GLY A 94 -12.40 10.95 9.86
N TYR A 95 -11.59 9.89 9.70
CA TYR A 95 -10.22 10.03 9.23
C TYR A 95 -10.14 9.96 7.71
N ASP A 96 -9.27 10.74 7.13
CA ASP A 96 -8.73 10.45 5.82
C ASP A 96 -7.78 9.24 5.90
N VAL A 97 -7.74 8.40 4.86
CA VAL A 97 -6.99 7.15 4.91
C VAL A 97 -6.03 7.03 3.74
N LEU A 98 -4.76 6.71 4.04
CA LEU A 98 -3.82 6.16 3.08
C LEU A 98 -3.66 4.67 3.36
N CYS A 99 -4.00 3.84 2.37
CA CYS A 99 -3.90 2.39 2.47
C CYS A 99 -2.76 1.86 1.60
N GLU A 100 -1.93 0.97 2.17
CA GLU A 100 -0.92 0.25 1.39
C GLU A 100 -1.57 -0.68 0.37
N LYS A 101 -0.82 -0.96 -0.66
CA LYS A 101 -1.24 -1.87 -1.72
C LYS A 101 -0.85 -3.35 -1.39
N PRO A 102 -1.56 -4.33 -1.94
CA PRO A 102 -2.83 -4.20 -2.67
C PRO A 102 -3.96 -3.79 -1.73
N MET A 103 -4.92 -3.03 -2.24
CA MET A 103 -6.03 -2.50 -1.43
C MET A 103 -6.81 -3.61 -0.70
N SER A 104 -7.15 -4.68 -1.40
CA SER A 104 -7.65 -5.96 -0.89
C SER A 104 -7.45 -7.06 -1.94
N TYR A 105 -7.51 -8.31 -1.53
CA TYR A 105 -7.57 -9.48 -2.41
C TYR A 105 -9.00 -9.90 -2.74
N ASP A 106 -9.99 -9.38 -2.06
CA ASP A 106 -11.42 -9.66 -2.24
C ASP A 106 -12.12 -8.52 -2.98
N ARG A 107 -12.84 -8.87 -4.06
CA ARG A 107 -13.54 -7.88 -4.89
C ARG A 107 -14.66 -7.15 -4.13
N ALA A 108 -15.37 -7.84 -3.24
CA ALA A 108 -16.45 -7.22 -2.47
C ALA A 108 -15.90 -6.20 -1.48
N GLU A 109 -14.77 -6.50 -0.84
CA GLU A 109 -14.06 -5.56 0.03
C GLU A 109 -13.58 -4.32 -0.72
N LEU A 110 -13.01 -4.49 -1.93
CA LEU A 110 -12.58 -3.36 -2.78
C LEU A 110 -13.74 -2.40 -3.06
N ILE A 111 -14.90 -2.94 -3.44
CA ILE A 111 -16.10 -2.15 -3.70
C ILE A 111 -16.57 -1.46 -2.43
N ALA A 112 -16.67 -2.20 -1.32
CA ALA A 112 -17.15 -1.68 -0.04
C ALA A 112 -16.26 -0.55 0.51
N MET A 113 -14.92 -0.65 0.39
CA MET A 113 -14.00 0.41 0.79
C MET A 113 -14.22 1.69 -0.03
N GLY A 114 -14.36 1.56 -1.35
CA GLY A 114 -14.64 2.70 -2.22
C GLY A 114 -16.01 3.34 -1.96
N GLU A 115 -17.03 2.52 -1.67
CA GLU A 115 -18.36 3.01 -1.28
C GLU A 115 -18.33 3.70 0.07
N LYS A 116 -17.60 3.15 1.05
CA LYS A 116 -17.43 3.76 2.36
C LYS A 116 -16.79 5.15 2.25
N ALA A 117 -15.72 5.30 1.47
CA ALA A 117 -15.09 6.60 1.25
C ALA A 117 -16.07 7.62 0.65
N ARG A 118 -16.89 7.20 -0.32
CA ARG A 118 -17.94 8.07 -0.90
C ARG A 118 -19.04 8.43 0.09
N GLN A 119 -19.47 7.50 0.93
CA GLN A 119 -20.52 7.71 1.93
C GLN A 119 -20.08 8.65 3.04
N THR A 120 -18.84 8.54 3.49
CA THR A 120 -18.28 9.37 4.57
C THR A 120 -17.77 10.73 4.07
N GLY A 121 -17.49 10.87 2.78
CA GLY A 121 -16.89 12.07 2.19
C GLY A 121 -15.40 12.24 2.50
N HIS A 122 -14.78 11.24 3.13
CA HIS A 122 -13.35 11.24 3.46
C HIS A 122 -12.50 10.68 2.32
N VAL A 123 -11.24 11.09 2.27
CA VAL A 123 -10.28 10.64 1.27
C VAL A 123 -9.82 9.22 1.58
N LEU A 124 -9.92 8.33 0.61
CA LEU A 124 -9.23 7.03 0.58
C LEU A 124 -8.19 7.05 -0.53
N SER A 125 -6.92 7.14 -0.16
CA SER A 125 -5.80 7.09 -1.10
C SER A 125 -5.13 5.72 -1.02
N ILE A 126 -4.92 5.08 -2.19
CA ILE A 126 -4.20 3.81 -2.28
C ILE A 126 -2.76 4.08 -2.72
N CYS A 127 -1.80 3.36 -2.13
CA CYS A 127 -0.38 3.58 -2.34
C CYS A 127 0.12 3.05 -3.71
N HIS A 128 -0.47 3.55 -4.81
CA HIS A 128 -0.02 3.31 -6.18
C HIS A 128 1.10 4.30 -6.54
N VAL A 129 2.26 4.09 -5.93
CA VAL A 129 3.41 5.02 -5.94
C VAL A 129 3.97 5.33 -7.34
N LEU A 130 3.78 4.45 -8.32
CA LEU A 130 4.32 4.65 -9.67
C LEU A 130 3.76 5.90 -10.34
N ARG A 131 2.51 6.26 -10.08
CA ARG A 131 1.89 7.49 -10.60
C ARG A 131 2.65 8.77 -10.20
N TYR A 132 3.41 8.72 -9.11
CA TYR A 132 4.16 9.85 -8.56
C TYR A 132 5.65 9.80 -8.88
N SER A 133 6.12 8.76 -9.57
CA SER A 133 7.52 8.71 -9.98
C SER A 133 7.77 9.67 -11.14
N PRO A 134 8.91 10.38 -11.17
CA PRO A 134 9.21 11.36 -12.22
C PRO A 134 9.12 10.79 -13.64
N PHE A 135 9.47 9.51 -13.81
CA PHE A 135 9.40 8.82 -15.10
C PHE A 135 7.94 8.72 -15.59
N PHE A 136 7.04 8.15 -14.77
CA PHE A 136 5.65 7.96 -15.18
C PHE A 136 4.87 9.28 -15.26
N VAL A 137 5.17 10.24 -14.39
CA VAL A 137 4.61 11.61 -14.49
C VAL A 137 4.96 12.19 -15.85
N LYS A 138 6.25 12.13 -16.25
CA LYS A 138 6.69 12.66 -17.55
C LYS A 138 6.06 11.92 -18.73
N LEU A 139 5.95 10.60 -18.63
CA LEU A 139 5.29 9.80 -19.66
C LEU A 139 3.82 10.20 -19.83
N LYS A 140 3.09 10.39 -18.72
CA LYS A 140 1.69 10.85 -18.74
C LYS A 140 1.56 12.24 -19.37
N GLU A 141 2.43 13.18 -19.01
CA GLU A 141 2.47 14.53 -19.63
C GLU A 141 2.63 14.46 -21.16
N LEU A 142 3.53 13.60 -21.65
CA LEU A 142 3.78 13.44 -23.10
C LEU A 142 2.56 12.84 -23.83
N ILE A 143 1.86 11.91 -23.18
CA ILE A 143 0.62 11.35 -23.71
C ILE A 143 -0.49 12.41 -23.74
N ASP A 144 -0.72 13.09 -22.62
CA ASP A 144 -1.83 14.05 -22.46
C ASP A 144 -1.65 15.30 -23.32
N SER A 145 -0.40 15.71 -23.57
CA SER A 145 -0.08 16.83 -24.47
C SER A 145 -0.29 16.50 -25.96
N GLY A 146 -0.55 15.24 -26.30
CA GLY A 146 -0.67 14.80 -27.69
C GLY A 146 0.67 14.77 -28.46
N THR A 147 1.80 14.94 -27.79
CA THR A 147 3.15 14.97 -28.43
C THR A 147 3.43 13.71 -29.24
N ILE A 148 2.93 12.55 -28.79
CA ILE A 148 3.09 11.26 -29.51
C ILE A 148 1.85 10.88 -30.33
N GLY A 149 0.87 11.78 -30.47
CA GLY A 149 -0.41 11.50 -31.09
C GLY A 149 -1.35 10.65 -30.24
N GLN A 150 -2.27 9.95 -30.86
CA GLN A 150 -3.19 9.04 -30.17
C GLN A 150 -2.49 7.76 -29.75
N LEU A 151 -2.75 7.34 -28.52
CA LEU A 151 -2.23 6.07 -27.99
C LEU A 151 -2.98 4.90 -28.64
N VAL A 152 -2.26 4.07 -29.39
CA VAL A 152 -2.80 2.91 -30.10
C VAL A 152 -2.54 1.61 -29.33
N SER A 153 -1.35 1.47 -28.77
CA SER A 153 -0.97 0.28 -27.99
C SER A 153 0.10 0.61 -26.97
N ILE A 154 0.17 -0.19 -25.91
CA ILE A 154 1.25 -0.16 -24.91
C ILE A 154 1.82 -1.57 -24.80
N GLN A 155 3.15 -1.67 -24.86
CA GLN A 155 3.87 -2.84 -24.38
C GLN A 155 4.51 -2.51 -23.03
N HIS A 156 4.11 -3.23 -22.01
CA HIS A 156 4.61 -3.07 -20.63
C HIS A 156 5.25 -4.36 -20.15
N ILE A 157 6.44 -4.28 -19.56
CA ILE A 157 7.18 -5.43 -19.04
C ILE A 157 7.59 -5.11 -17.60
N GLU A 158 7.11 -5.92 -16.65
CA GLU A 158 7.53 -5.88 -15.25
C GLU A 158 8.44 -7.07 -14.95
N SER A 159 9.72 -6.79 -14.83
CA SER A 159 10.74 -7.80 -14.53
C SER A 159 11.03 -7.83 -13.03
N VAL A 160 10.39 -8.76 -12.31
CA VAL A 160 10.69 -8.97 -10.89
C VAL A 160 12.04 -9.64 -10.74
N GLY A 161 13.00 -8.97 -10.08
CA GLY A 161 14.33 -9.52 -9.84
C GLY A 161 14.28 -10.85 -9.07
N TYR A 162 15.12 -11.82 -9.47
CA TYR A 162 15.13 -13.17 -8.89
C TYR A 162 15.27 -13.20 -7.36
N TRP A 163 16.07 -12.30 -6.81
CA TRP A 163 16.28 -12.16 -5.36
C TRP A 163 15.00 -11.73 -4.64
N HIS A 164 14.24 -10.81 -5.22
CA HIS A 164 12.96 -10.36 -4.68
C HIS A 164 11.92 -11.47 -4.76
N MET A 165 11.86 -12.18 -5.88
CA MET A 165 11.00 -13.35 -6.04
C MET A 165 11.32 -14.40 -4.97
N ALA A 166 12.59 -14.79 -4.83
CA ALA A 166 13.03 -15.78 -3.86
C ALA A 166 12.78 -15.36 -2.40
N HIS A 167 13.09 -14.11 -2.05
CA HIS A 167 12.93 -13.59 -0.69
C HIS A 167 11.46 -13.46 -0.29
N SER A 168 10.62 -12.90 -1.14
CA SER A 168 9.25 -12.54 -0.77
C SER A 168 8.23 -13.65 -1.08
N PHE A 169 8.28 -14.21 -2.29
CA PHE A 169 7.25 -15.09 -2.83
C PHE A 169 7.60 -16.59 -2.78
N VAL A 170 8.85 -16.95 -2.54
CA VAL A 170 9.25 -18.37 -2.36
C VAL A 170 9.44 -18.70 -0.89
N ARG A 171 10.12 -17.84 -0.11
CA ARG A 171 10.49 -18.10 1.30
C ARG A 171 9.88 -17.13 2.31
N GLY A 172 9.34 -16.00 1.87
CA GLY A 172 8.85 -14.94 2.73
C GLY A 172 7.35 -14.99 3.00
N ASN A 173 6.83 -13.89 3.51
CA ASN A 173 5.43 -13.77 3.94
C ASN A 173 4.41 -13.89 2.81
N TRP A 174 4.83 -13.78 1.55
CA TRP A 174 4.00 -13.92 0.36
C TRP A 174 4.19 -15.26 -0.34
N SER A 175 4.80 -16.26 0.31
CA SER A 175 5.01 -17.59 -0.25
C SER A 175 3.73 -18.41 -0.40
N ARG A 176 2.69 -18.07 0.35
CA ARG A 176 1.39 -18.72 0.32
C ARG A 176 0.29 -17.68 0.09
N SER A 177 -0.49 -17.89 -0.94
CA SER A 177 -1.60 -16.97 -1.27
C SER A 177 -2.71 -16.98 -0.23
N GLU A 178 -2.85 -18.07 0.54
CA GLU A 178 -3.81 -18.16 1.65
C GLU A 178 -3.48 -17.22 2.81
N ASP A 179 -2.20 -16.95 3.02
CA ASP A 179 -1.71 -16.12 4.13
C ASP A 179 -1.54 -14.62 3.71
N SER A 180 -1.44 -14.37 2.41
CA SER A 180 -1.25 -13.02 1.85
C SER A 180 -2.21 -12.75 0.68
N CYS A 181 -1.67 -12.61 -0.52
CA CYS A 181 -2.41 -12.56 -1.78
C CYS A 181 -1.56 -13.14 -2.91
N PRO A 182 -2.17 -13.52 -4.05
CA PRO A 182 -1.42 -13.98 -5.21
C PRO A 182 -0.36 -12.97 -5.66
N MET A 183 0.81 -13.45 -6.09
CA MET A 183 1.92 -12.60 -6.53
C MET A 183 1.48 -11.59 -7.60
N ILE A 184 0.66 -12.01 -8.55
CA ILE A 184 0.14 -11.13 -9.60
C ILE A 184 -0.61 -9.92 -9.02
N LEU A 185 -1.35 -10.11 -7.93
CA LEU A 185 -2.03 -9.00 -7.24
C LEU A 185 -1.03 -8.18 -6.40
N ALA A 186 -0.15 -8.83 -5.64
CA ALA A 186 0.82 -8.14 -4.79
C ALA A 186 1.78 -7.23 -5.56
N LYS A 187 2.10 -7.59 -6.82
CA LYS A 187 3.02 -6.85 -7.69
C LYS A 187 2.29 -6.12 -8.81
N CYS A 188 1.54 -6.84 -9.63
CA CYS A 188 0.97 -6.26 -10.84
C CYS A 188 -0.26 -5.37 -10.59
N CYS A 189 -0.68 -5.18 -9.34
CA CYS A 189 -1.60 -4.10 -9.01
C CYS A 189 -1.04 -2.71 -9.40
N HIS A 190 0.28 -2.52 -9.31
CA HIS A 190 0.95 -1.31 -9.81
C HIS A 190 0.88 -1.22 -11.34
N ASP A 191 1.09 -2.34 -12.04
CA ASP A 191 1.12 -2.39 -13.50
C ASP A 191 -0.26 -2.13 -14.09
N THR A 192 -1.29 -2.79 -13.56
CA THR A 192 -2.67 -2.58 -13.98
C THR A 192 -3.16 -1.17 -13.68
N ASP A 193 -2.73 -0.58 -12.56
CA ASP A 193 -3.01 0.79 -12.19
C ASP A 193 -2.38 1.78 -13.17
N ILE A 194 -1.09 1.62 -13.44
CA ILE A 194 -0.34 2.51 -14.33
C ILE A 194 -0.86 2.44 -15.77
N LEU A 195 -1.16 1.24 -16.27
CA LEU A 195 -1.73 1.06 -17.61
C LEU A 195 -3.09 1.74 -17.74
N THR A 196 -3.98 1.54 -16.77
CA THR A 196 -5.30 2.19 -16.75
C THR A 196 -5.17 3.71 -16.68
N TRP A 197 -4.24 4.22 -15.89
CA TRP A 197 -3.99 5.65 -15.73
C TRP A 197 -3.40 6.28 -17.00
N LEU A 198 -2.44 5.62 -17.68
CA LEU A 198 -1.85 6.11 -18.91
C LEU A 198 -2.86 6.14 -20.06
N VAL A 199 -3.67 5.08 -20.18
CA VAL A 199 -4.71 4.97 -21.23
C VAL A 199 -5.89 5.90 -20.97
N GLY A 200 -6.21 6.18 -19.70
CA GLY A 200 -7.37 6.98 -19.31
C GLY A 200 -8.71 6.29 -19.55
N SER A 201 -8.72 4.95 -19.64
CA SER A 201 -9.91 4.15 -19.92
C SER A 201 -9.87 2.84 -19.12
N PRO A 202 -11.03 2.34 -18.65
CA PRO A 202 -11.09 1.04 -18.00
C PRO A 202 -10.80 -0.10 -18.97
N CYS A 203 -10.16 -1.17 -18.46
CA CYS A 203 -9.97 -2.42 -19.20
C CYS A 203 -11.33 -3.07 -19.51
N ARG A 204 -11.53 -3.51 -20.74
CA ARG A 204 -12.77 -4.19 -21.18
C ARG A 204 -12.62 -5.71 -21.21
N GLU A 205 -11.49 -6.18 -21.70
CA GLU A 205 -11.22 -7.61 -21.87
C GLU A 205 -9.79 -7.92 -21.43
N VAL A 206 -9.59 -9.09 -20.84
CA VAL A 206 -8.29 -9.59 -20.38
C VAL A 206 -8.13 -11.04 -20.81
N SER A 207 -6.94 -11.37 -21.32
CA SER A 207 -6.49 -12.76 -21.48
C SER A 207 -5.17 -12.93 -20.75
N SER A 208 -4.98 -14.05 -20.08
CA SER A 208 -3.78 -14.31 -19.30
C SER A 208 -3.24 -15.71 -19.54
N PHE A 209 -1.92 -15.81 -19.66
CA PHE A 209 -1.19 -17.06 -19.75
C PHE A 209 -0.05 -17.03 -18.72
N GLY A 210 0.25 -18.15 -18.11
CA GLY A 210 1.30 -18.23 -17.10
C GLY A 210 1.89 -19.64 -16.97
N SER A 211 3.12 -19.71 -16.46
CA SER A 211 3.76 -20.99 -16.10
C SER A 211 4.70 -20.78 -14.92
N LEU A 212 4.92 -21.87 -14.15
CA LEU A 212 5.93 -21.92 -13.09
C LEU A 212 7.20 -22.55 -13.65
N ALA A 213 7.88 -21.87 -14.60
CA ALA A 213 8.98 -22.43 -15.35
C ALA A 213 10.29 -22.56 -14.56
N HIS A 214 10.56 -21.67 -13.62
CA HIS A 214 11.85 -21.61 -12.91
C HIS A 214 11.75 -21.98 -11.43
N PHE A 215 10.87 -21.34 -10.66
CA PHE A 215 10.75 -21.58 -9.21
C PHE A 215 9.92 -22.85 -8.93
N ASN A 216 10.52 -24.00 -9.21
CA ASN A 216 9.94 -25.33 -8.98
C ASN A 216 11.00 -26.27 -8.37
N SER A 217 10.60 -27.49 -8.01
CA SER A 217 11.49 -28.47 -7.35
C SER A 217 12.70 -28.89 -8.18
N VAL A 218 12.62 -28.83 -9.52
CA VAL A 218 13.74 -29.21 -10.42
C VAL A 218 14.89 -28.21 -10.33
N HIS A 219 14.60 -26.94 -10.09
CA HIS A 219 15.59 -25.87 -9.98
C HIS A 219 15.93 -25.50 -8.53
N LYS A 220 15.49 -26.32 -7.58
CA LYS A 220 15.82 -26.12 -6.16
C LYS A 220 17.33 -26.32 -5.96
N PRO A 221 18.05 -25.33 -5.37
CA PRO A 221 19.46 -25.52 -5.03
C PRO A 221 19.67 -26.65 -4.02
N ASP A 222 20.81 -27.33 -4.12
CA ASP A 222 21.21 -28.36 -3.15
C ASP A 222 21.25 -27.75 -1.73
N GLY A 223 20.65 -28.45 -0.78
CA GLY A 223 20.60 -28.00 0.62
C GLY A 223 19.60 -26.91 0.95
N ALA A 224 18.74 -26.52 0.03
CA ALA A 224 17.69 -25.51 0.26
C ALA A 224 16.36 -26.15 0.74
#